data_aa1eaa627b33e3f7bae9ec1cc9b14ee3
#
_entry.id   aa1eaa627b33e3f7bae9ec1cc9b14ee3
#
_cell.length_a   1.000
_cell.length_b   1.000
_cell.length_c   1.000
_cell.angle_alpha   90.00
_cell.angle_beta   90.00
_cell.angle_gamma   90.00
#
_symmetry.space_group_name_H-M   'P 1'
#
loop_
_entity.id
_entity.type
_entity.pdbx_description
1 polymer ?
#
loop_
_entity_poly.entity_id
_entity_poly.type
_entity_poly.pdbx_seq_one_letter_code
_entity_poly.pdbx_strand_id
1 'polypeptide(L)'
;MSSPSRWPVYGAVAALIVALVALVTLLLRPGLSPYLAVDELVARSDELRNTEVRLAGYLASPVSSGDHDTAIFTVATRGTAVPVVLSDRVPPGLKDGTEILLDGRLDDQGTFRAYRLMTQCASRYSDRLKTAID
;
A
#
# COMPACT_ATOMS: atom_id res chain seq x y z
N MET A 1 -19.40 -9.58 -59.47
CA MET A 1 -19.53 -9.80 -58.03
C MET A 1 -18.25 -9.32 -57.35
N SER A 2 -18.32 -8.20 -56.68
CA SER A 2 -17.22 -7.70 -55.93
C SER A 2 -17.06 -8.57 -54.67
N SER A 3 -15.89 -9.16 -54.49
CA SER A 3 -15.56 -9.83 -53.23
C SER A 3 -15.69 -8.82 -52.12
N PRO A 4 -16.36 -9.15 -51.01
CA PRO A 4 -16.46 -8.23 -49.91
C PRO A 4 -15.05 -7.88 -49.45
N SER A 5 -14.75 -6.60 -49.49
CA SER A 5 -13.46 -6.08 -48.99
C SER A 5 -13.32 -6.49 -47.55
N ARG A 6 -12.33 -7.30 -47.24
CA ARG A 6 -12.03 -7.73 -45.87
C ARG A 6 -11.34 -6.65 -45.04
N TRP A 7 -11.07 -5.52 -45.68
CA TRP A 7 -10.40 -4.39 -45.02
C TRP A 7 -11.15 -3.85 -43.80
N PRO A 8 -12.48 -3.65 -43.82
CA PRO A 8 -13.19 -3.19 -42.64
C PRO A 8 -13.13 -4.20 -41.46
N VAL A 9 -13.04 -5.49 -41.78
CA VAL A 9 -12.89 -6.54 -40.77
C VAL A 9 -11.54 -6.43 -40.06
N TYR A 10 -10.47 -6.22 -40.81
CA TYR A 10 -9.14 -6.02 -40.24
C TYR A 10 -9.07 -4.74 -39.40
N GLY A 11 -9.72 -3.68 -39.83
CA GLY A 11 -9.84 -2.44 -39.06
C GLY A 11 -10.58 -2.64 -37.75
N ALA A 12 -11.69 -3.40 -37.77
CA ALA A 12 -12.47 -3.71 -36.57
C ALA A 12 -11.67 -4.58 -35.60
N VAL A 13 -10.95 -5.58 -36.06
CA VAL A 13 -10.10 -6.44 -35.24
C VAL A 13 -8.96 -5.64 -34.60
N ALA A 14 -8.30 -4.79 -35.39
CA ALA A 14 -7.23 -3.92 -34.88
C ALA A 14 -7.76 -2.97 -33.80
N ALA A 15 -8.92 -2.37 -34.02
CA ALA A 15 -9.55 -1.49 -33.03
C ALA A 15 -9.88 -2.26 -31.73
N LEU A 16 -10.36 -3.49 -31.84
CA LEU A 16 -10.68 -4.34 -30.70
C LEU A 16 -9.41 -4.67 -29.90
N ILE A 17 -8.31 -5.01 -30.60
CA ILE A 17 -7.03 -5.31 -29.97
C ILE A 17 -6.49 -4.07 -29.21
N VAL A 18 -6.53 -2.90 -29.84
CA VAL A 18 -6.11 -1.64 -29.22
C VAL A 18 -6.94 -1.33 -27.98
N ALA A 19 -8.26 -1.49 -28.06
CA ALA A 19 -9.16 -1.28 -26.94
C ALA A 19 -8.86 -2.27 -25.80
N LEU A 20 -8.60 -3.52 -26.13
CA LEU A 20 -8.27 -4.54 -25.13
C LEU A 20 -6.93 -4.24 -24.44
N VAL A 21 -5.91 -3.87 -25.20
CA VAL A 21 -4.60 -3.47 -24.66
C VAL A 21 -4.74 -2.24 -23.76
N ALA A 22 -5.50 -1.25 -24.19
CA ALA A 22 -5.77 -0.05 -23.40
C ALA A 22 -6.50 -0.39 -22.10
N LEU A 23 -7.47 -1.28 -22.15
CA LEU A 23 -8.20 -1.73 -20.96
C LEU A 23 -7.27 -2.48 -19.99
N VAL A 24 -6.45 -3.40 -20.49
CA VAL A 24 -5.50 -4.15 -19.68
C VAL A 24 -4.46 -3.21 -19.04
N THR A 25 -3.92 -2.26 -19.79
CA THR A 25 -2.97 -1.28 -19.24
C THR A 25 -3.61 -0.38 -18.18
N LEU A 26 -4.89 -0.03 -18.37
CA LEU A 26 -5.65 0.75 -17.39
C LEU A 26 -5.90 -0.05 -16.10
N LEU A 27 -6.23 -1.34 -16.23
CA LEU A 27 -6.43 -2.24 -15.08
C LEU A 27 -5.12 -2.57 -14.36
N LEU A 28 -4.03 -2.65 -15.10
CA LEU A 28 -2.70 -2.90 -14.53
C LEU A 28 -2.01 -1.65 -14.02
N ARG A 29 -2.61 -0.46 -14.22
CA ARG A 29 -2.08 0.74 -13.60
C ARG A 29 -2.14 0.57 -12.07
N PRO A 30 -1.02 0.71 -11.36
CA PRO A 30 -1.02 0.71 -9.90
C PRO A 30 -1.63 2.01 -9.37
N GLY A 31 -2.89 2.23 -9.66
CA GLY A 31 -3.65 3.37 -9.15
C GLY A 31 -4.45 3.02 -7.92
N LEU A 32 -4.55 1.74 -7.61
CA LEU A 32 -5.01 1.25 -6.34
C LEU A 32 -3.75 1.08 -5.51
N SER A 33 -3.55 1.99 -4.57
CA SER A 33 -2.39 2.05 -3.69
C SER A 33 -1.83 0.65 -3.41
N PRO A 34 -0.77 0.23 -4.09
CA PRO A 34 -0.23 -1.10 -3.81
C PRO A 34 0.27 -1.10 -2.37
N TYR A 35 -0.08 -2.16 -1.64
CA TYR A 35 0.51 -2.37 -0.33
C TYR A 35 2.01 -2.59 -0.52
N LEU A 36 2.79 -1.66 0.00
CA LEU A 36 4.24 -1.76 -0.04
C LEU A 36 4.75 -2.21 1.32
N ALA A 37 5.63 -3.19 1.33
CA ALA A 37 6.41 -3.52 2.51
C ALA A 37 7.49 -2.45 2.74
N VAL A 38 7.98 -2.34 3.97
CA VAL A 38 8.99 -1.33 4.32
C VAL A 38 10.26 -1.50 3.49
N ASP A 39 10.70 -2.73 3.29
CA ASP A 39 11.88 -3.05 2.49
C ASP A 39 11.72 -2.60 1.03
N GLU A 40 10.54 -2.77 0.44
CA GLU A 40 10.24 -2.29 -0.91
C GLU A 40 10.19 -0.76 -0.98
N LEU A 41 9.61 -0.11 0.03
CA LEU A 41 9.56 1.34 0.10
C LEU A 41 10.96 1.94 0.14
N VAL A 42 11.83 1.39 0.96
CA VAL A 42 13.22 1.88 1.09
C VAL A 42 14.02 1.61 -0.19
N ALA A 43 13.84 0.46 -0.81
CA ALA A 43 14.51 0.11 -2.06
C ALA A 43 14.09 1.02 -3.22
N ARG A 44 12.84 1.50 -3.21
CA ARG A 44 12.28 2.35 -4.25
C ARG A 44 12.03 3.79 -3.76
N SER A 45 12.75 4.22 -2.73
CA SER A 45 12.54 5.52 -2.10
C SER A 45 12.64 6.70 -3.07
N ASP A 46 13.57 6.65 -4.02
CA ASP A 46 13.76 7.72 -5.00
C ASP A 46 12.56 7.87 -5.94
N GLU A 47 11.92 6.77 -6.31
CA GLU A 47 10.73 6.78 -7.16
C GLU A 47 9.47 7.18 -6.39
N LEU A 48 9.41 6.82 -5.11
CA LEU A 48 8.19 6.90 -4.29
C LEU A 48 8.16 8.14 -3.40
N ARG A 49 9.19 8.97 -3.41
CA ARG A 49 9.19 10.24 -2.67
C ARG A 49 8.01 11.11 -3.08
N ASN A 50 7.33 11.65 -2.09
CA ASN A 50 6.16 12.52 -2.27
C ASN A 50 5.00 11.84 -3.03
N THR A 51 5.05 10.52 -3.19
CA THR A 51 3.97 9.74 -3.78
C THR A 51 3.16 9.10 -2.66
N GLU A 52 1.85 9.19 -2.77
CA GLU A 52 0.93 8.56 -1.82
C GLU A 52 0.98 7.05 -1.97
N VAL A 53 1.32 6.37 -0.88
CA VAL A 53 1.45 4.91 -0.85
C VAL A 53 0.82 4.35 0.42
N ARG A 54 0.49 3.08 0.38
CA ARG A 54 0.02 2.35 1.55
C ARG A 54 1.12 1.42 2.03
N LEU A 55 1.64 1.73 3.22
CA LEU A 55 2.73 0.99 3.82
C LEU A 55 2.19 -0.08 4.76
N ALA A 56 2.65 -1.30 4.58
CA ALA A 56 2.35 -2.42 5.49
C ALA A 56 3.61 -2.83 6.23
N GLY A 57 3.50 -3.02 7.52
CA GLY A 57 4.64 -3.45 8.33
C GLY A 57 4.25 -3.72 9.77
N TYR A 58 5.25 -3.98 10.58
CA TYR A 58 5.08 -4.29 11.99
C TYR A 58 5.62 -3.16 12.85
N LEU A 59 4.91 -2.86 13.93
CA LEU A 59 5.36 -1.85 14.89
C LEU A 59 6.65 -2.35 15.57
N ALA A 60 7.76 -1.62 15.34
CA ALA A 60 9.07 -2.02 15.85
C ALA A 60 9.49 -1.27 17.10
N SER A 61 8.85 -0.14 17.41
CA SER A 61 9.18 0.64 18.60
C SER A 61 7.91 1.15 19.26
N PRO A 62 7.99 1.44 20.60
CA PRO A 62 6.85 2.04 21.29
C PRO A 62 6.47 3.38 20.66
N VAL A 63 5.17 3.66 20.66
CA VAL A 63 4.65 4.94 20.18
C VAL A 63 5.00 6.04 21.18
N SER A 64 5.62 7.10 20.69
CA SER A 64 5.89 8.31 21.47
C SER A 64 5.10 9.48 20.92
N SER A 65 4.79 10.44 21.78
CA SER A 65 4.10 11.65 21.36
C SER A 65 5.09 12.62 20.75
N GLY A 66 4.76 13.11 19.56
CA GLY A 66 5.49 14.18 18.90
C GLY A 66 4.84 15.54 19.13
N ASP A 67 5.32 16.55 18.43
CA ASP A 67 4.73 17.88 18.42
C ASP A 67 3.39 17.88 17.69
N HIS A 68 2.49 18.78 18.09
CA HIS A 68 1.19 19.01 17.42
C HIS A 68 0.29 17.76 17.30
N ASP A 69 0.13 17.00 18.39
CA ASP A 69 -0.70 15.80 18.46
C ASP A 69 -0.28 14.71 17.45
N THR A 70 0.99 14.68 17.08
CA THR A 70 1.53 13.62 16.24
C THR A 70 2.08 12.47 17.07
N ALA A 71 2.04 11.27 16.51
CA ALA A 71 2.68 10.10 17.11
C ALA A 71 3.93 9.72 16.30
N ILE A 72 4.98 9.36 16.99
CA ILE A 72 6.25 8.97 16.38
C ILE A 72 6.55 7.52 16.75
N PHE A 73 6.80 6.69 15.77
CA PHE A 73 7.17 5.29 15.96
C PHE A 73 7.96 4.79 14.76
N THR A 74 8.46 3.57 14.86
CA THR A 74 9.20 2.92 13.78
C THR A 74 8.44 1.69 13.30
N VAL A 75 8.33 1.54 12.00
CA VAL A 75 7.71 0.39 11.35
C VAL A 75 8.80 -0.40 10.61
N ALA A 76 8.78 -1.70 10.74
CA ALA A 76 9.79 -2.58 10.16
C ALA A 76 9.16 -3.74 9.42
N THR A 77 9.84 -4.21 8.39
CA THR A 77 9.56 -5.43 7.66
C THR A 77 10.88 -6.05 7.21
N ARG A 78 11.08 -7.32 7.49
CA ARG A 78 12.25 -8.10 7.03
C ARG A 78 13.60 -7.45 7.36
N GLY A 79 13.71 -6.88 8.57
CA GLY A 79 14.96 -6.26 9.03
C GLY A 79 15.19 -4.83 8.55
N THR A 80 14.30 -4.29 7.74
CA THR A 80 14.35 -2.89 7.32
C THR A 80 13.33 -2.08 8.11
N ALA A 81 13.73 -0.94 8.64
CA ALA A 81 12.89 -0.07 9.44
C ALA A 81 12.84 1.34 8.88
N VAL A 82 11.68 1.97 9.05
CA VAL A 82 11.46 3.35 8.62
C VAL A 82 10.81 4.13 9.76
N PRO A 83 11.29 5.35 10.08
CA PRO A 83 10.61 6.20 11.05
C PRO A 83 9.30 6.73 10.46
N VAL A 84 8.26 6.76 11.29
CA VAL A 84 6.92 7.20 10.89
C VAL A 84 6.46 8.32 11.81
N VAL A 85 5.90 9.36 11.21
CA VAL A 85 5.19 10.43 11.92
C VAL A 85 3.72 10.34 11.51
N LEU A 86 2.87 10.02 12.46
CA LEU A 86 1.43 9.85 12.24
C LEU A 86 0.68 11.08 12.74
N SER A 87 -0.16 11.64 11.87
CA SER A 87 -1.03 12.79 12.18
C SER A 87 -2.47 12.38 12.54
N ASP A 88 -2.68 11.12 12.86
CA ASP A 88 -3.97 10.56 13.24
C ASP A 88 -3.89 10.01 14.67
N ARG A 89 -5.06 9.67 15.23
CA ARG A 89 -5.12 9.07 16.55
C ARG A 89 -4.56 7.65 16.54
N VAL A 90 -3.71 7.36 17.51
CA VAL A 90 -3.21 6.00 17.71
C VAL A 90 -4.30 5.18 18.41
N PRO A 91 -4.67 4.02 17.86
CA PRO A 91 -5.63 3.14 18.53
C PRO A 91 -5.10 2.70 19.90
N PRO A 92 -5.97 2.64 20.92
CA PRO A 92 -5.55 2.13 22.22
C PRO A 92 -5.20 0.63 22.12
N GLY A 93 -4.18 0.22 22.83
CA GLY A 93 -3.74 -1.18 22.85
C GLY A 93 -2.79 -1.57 21.72
N LEU A 94 -2.22 -0.61 21.05
CA LEU A 94 -1.21 -0.87 20.01
C LEU A 94 0.08 -1.36 20.67
N LYS A 95 0.46 -2.60 20.37
CA LYS A 95 1.63 -3.26 20.96
C LYS A 95 2.71 -3.43 19.91
N ASP A 96 3.96 -3.55 20.36
CA ASP A 96 5.09 -3.90 19.51
C ASP A 96 4.83 -5.23 18.81
N GLY A 97 5.19 -5.31 17.52
CA GLY A 97 4.96 -6.48 16.69
C GLY A 97 3.56 -6.56 16.08
N THR A 98 2.69 -5.58 16.33
CA THR A 98 1.38 -5.51 15.69
C THR A 98 1.53 -5.12 14.23
N GLU A 99 0.85 -5.85 13.35
CA GLU A 99 0.78 -5.51 11.95
C GLU A 99 -0.11 -4.28 11.74
N ILE A 100 0.43 -3.28 11.08
CA ILE A 100 -0.27 -2.02 10.83
C ILE A 100 -0.18 -1.64 9.36
N LEU A 101 -1.19 -0.92 8.91
CA LEU A 101 -1.27 -0.33 7.58
C LEU A 101 -1.30 1.19 7.74
N LEU A 102 -0.45 1.85 6.98
CA LEU A 102 -0.31 3.30 7.02
C LEU A 102 -0.55 3.88 5.63
N ASP A 103 -1.43 4.86 5.54
CA ASP A 103 -1.60 5.65 4.32
C ASP A 103 -0.85 6.96 4.51
N GLY A 104 0.04 7.25 3.58
CA GLY A 104 0.84 8.48 3.65
C GLY A 104 1.87 8.60 2.54
N ARG A 105 2.89 9.38 2.80
CA ARG A 105 3.97 9.69 1.84
C ARG A 105 5.32 9.61 2.51
N LEU A 106 6.31 9.15 1.75
CA LEU A 106 7.70 9.25 2.16
C LEU A 106 8.19 10.66 1.84
N ASP A 107 8.77 11.35 2.84
CA ASP A 107 9.33 12.68 2.64
C ASP A 107 10.78 12.63 2.14
N ASP A 108 11.36 13.79 1.87
CA ASP A 108 12.73 13.90 1.36
C ASP A 108 13.80 13.50 2.39
N GLN A 109 13.42 13.41 3.67
CA GLN A 109 14.32 13.04 4.77
C GLN A 109 14.29 11.55 5.08
N GLY A 110 13.49 10.77 4.35
CA GLY A 110 13.33 9.35 4.60
C GLY A 110 12.36 9.00 5.72
N THR A 111 11.57 9.97 6.18
CA THR A 111 10.51 9.76 7.17
C THR A 111 9.18 9.55 6.47
N PHE A 112 8.45 8.52 6.87
CA PHE A 112 7.12 8.25 6.34
C PHE A 112 6.09 9.09 7.10
N ARG A 113 5.46 10.02 6.40
CA ARG A 113 4.41 10.88 6.97
C ARG A 113 3.06 10.27 6.69
N ALA A 114 2.49 9.64 7.71
CA ALA A 114 1.20 8.98 7.64
C ALA A 114 0.09 9.92 8.13
N TYR A 115 -1.03 9.88 7.44
CA TYR A 115 -2.25 10.60 7.85
C TYR A 115 -3.35 9.65 8.31
N ARG A 116 -3.18 8.35 8.13
CA ARG A 116 -4.13 7.33 8.57
C ARG A 116 -3.41 6.07 8.99
N LEU A 117 -3.84 5.51 10.10
CA LEU A 117 -3.36 4.23 10.59
C LEU A 117 -4.54 3.26 10.68
N MET A 118 -4.35 2.07 10.14
CA MET A 118 -5.30 0.97 10.25
C MET A 118 -4.60 -0.23 10.85
N THR A 119 -5.21 -0.85 11.83
CA THR A 119 -4.75 -2.12 12.36
C THR A 119 -5.53 -3.24 11.71
N GLN A 120 -4.84 -4.28 11.29
CA GLN A 120 -5.53 -5.46 10.82
C GLN A 120 -6.09 -6.23 12.01
N CYS A 121 -7.38 -6.46 11.99
CA CYS A 121 -8.07 -7.28 12.98
C CYS A 121 -7.84 -8.79 12.78
N ALA A 122 -6.81 -9.17 12.04
CA ALA A 122 -6.46 -10.56 11.76
C ALA A 122 -6.21 -11.36 13.04
N SER A 123 -5.69 -10.71 14.09
CA SER A 123 -5.46 -11.35 15.38
C SER A 123 -6.75 -11.84 16.06
N ARG A 124 -7.82 -11.09 15.95
CA ARG A 124 -9.13 -11.53 16.48
C ARG A 124 -9.70 -12.72 15.75
N TYR A 125 -9.49 -12.74 14.44
CA TYR A 125 -9.98 -13.86 13.62
C TYR A 125 -9.17 -15.13 13.89
N SER A 126 -7.86 -15.01 14.03
CA SER A 126 -6.97 -16.13 14.38
C SER A 126 -7.28 -16.70 15.75
N ASP A 127 -7.53 -15.84 16.74
CA ASP A 127 -7.88 -16.28 18.10
C ASP A 127 -9.23 -16.98 18.13
N ARG A 128 -10.21 -16.51 17.37
CA ARG A 128 -11.50 -17.18 17.25
C ARG A 128 -11.39 -18.54 16.58
N LEU A 129 -10.55 -18.65 15.56
CA LEU A 129 -10.29 -19.92 14.90
C LEU A 129 -9.56 -20.90 15.82
N LYS A 130 -8.59 -20.44 16.60
CA LYS A 130 -7.93 -21.27 17.61
C LYS A 130 -8.91 -21.77 18.68
N THR A 131 -9.76 -20.87 19.17
CA THR A 131 -10.76 -21.23 20.18
C THR A 131 -11.82 -22.17 19.63
N ALA A 132 -12.15 -22.09 18.35
CA ALA A 132 -13.10 -22.98 17.70
C ALA A 132 -12.53 -24.38 17.40
N ILE A 133 -11.21 -24.52 17.31
CA ILE A 133 -10.53 -25.78 17.05
C ILE A 133 -10.22 -26.54 18.36
N ASP A 134 -10.03 -25.83 19.45
CA ASP A 134 -9.84 -26.39 20.80
C ASP A 134 -11.21 -26.70 21.42
#